data_c96de2c0c4ffb76610fb2c76acf6ee77
#
_entry.id   c96de2c0c4ffb76610fb2c76acf6ee77
#
_cell.length_a   1.000
_cell.length_b   1.000
_cell.length_c   1.000
_cell.angle_alpha   90.00
_cell.angle_beta   90.00
_cell.angle_gamma   90.00
#
_symmetry.space_group_name_H-M   'P 1'
#
loop_
_entity.id
_entity.type
_entity.pdbx_description
1 polymer ?
#
loop_
_entity_poly.entity_id
_entity_poly.type
_entity_poly.pdbx_seq_one_letter_code
_entity_poly.pdbx_strand_id
1 'polypeptide(L)'
;PAIGIATLILGSLCLLLPAPMLEGGSRMPLGGFIAAGFWIFGAALLSGEVMVWLSRSLRKVQFGPVLKLALSRLADGSSRHRLAVAGLVVAVGMVTGMLQMVGSFRGTIERWFDVRFQAELYVSERGSGGAAAINGISPQVIEALSSHPGVDYADTLYISYVDAPRGQTVLAGVDFAAWSERIDQSWHTEPGSLTVEPDAQPALVSETFARRFDVLNGGVVELNTPVGLQSVSPVGIYSDYGNEFGAAAVDHAVWREWTQSERPINTSLFLKDGAATNALRDELRLQFPGLDIRNAKELREVALGIFEDTFRVTSALNGIGITVAMAGLVLGLLAIFAESSSTWRTLTQLGFSSRGFVWTAGLEGAGIALSAWISGTLVGLALGWLLIHVINVQSFGWTLVWELPFVAILLFGVVMVLCGLIGGLATGAWWHARQR
;
A
#
# COMPACT_ATOMS: atom_id res chain seq x y z
N PRO A 1 -5.65 20.17 -24.89
CA PRO A 1 -4.80 20.23 -23.71
C PRO A 1 -5.41 21.06 -22.59
N ALA A 2 -6.03 22.22 -22.86
CA ALA A 2 -6.58 23.11 -21.83
C ALA A 2 -7.57 22.38 -20.89
N ILE A 3 -8.48 21.58 -21.44
CA ILE A 3 -9.47 20.80 -20.64
C ILE A 3 -8.76 19.79 -19.75
N GLY A 4 -7.74 19.07 -20.27
CA GLY A 4 -7.00 18.11 -19.47
C GLY A 4 -6.21 18.75 -18.32
N ILE A 5 -5.63 19.93 -18.53
CA ILE A 5 -4.97 20.70 -17.48
C ILE A 5 -6.00 21.19 -16.45
N ALA A 6 -7.13 21.70 -16.91
CA ALA A 6 -8.20 22.17 -16.01
C ALA A 6 -8.74 21.05 -15.13
N THR A 7 -8.90 19.83 -15.66
CA THR A 7 -9.33 18.67 -14.87
C THR A 7 -8.30 18.26 -13.83
N LEU A 8 -6.99 18.27 -14.15
CA LEU A 8 -5.94 18.01 -13.17
C LEU A 8 -5.94 19.04 -12.03
N ILE A 9 -6.08 20.33 -12.36
CA ILE A 9 -6.17 21.41 -11.36
C ILE A 9 -7.42 21.22 -10.49
N LEU A 10 -8.58 20.95 -11.10
CA LEU A 10 -9.83 20.74 -10.36
C LEU A 10 -9.70 19.54 -9.41
N GLY A 11 -9.11 18.44 -9.86
CA GLY A 11 -8.83 17.28 -9.01
C GLY A 11 -7.92 17.65 -7.82
N SER A 12 -6.88 18.46 -8.07
CA SER A 12 -5.99 18.90 -6.99
C SER A 12 -6.70 19.83 -5.99
N LEU A 13 -7.63 20.65 -6.46
CA LEU A 13 -8.47 21.48 -5.56
C LEU A 13 -9.43 20.65 -4.73
N CYS A 14 -9.91 19.50 -5.24
CA CYS A 14 -10.76 18.59 -4.47
C CYS A 14 -10.06 17.99 -3.25
N LEU A 15 -8.72 17.97 -3.19
CA LEU A 15 -7.97 17.54 -2.01
C LEU A 15 -8.18 18.49 -0.80
N LEU A 16 -8.61 19.71 -1.03
CA LEU A 16 -8.93 20.66 0.03
C LEU A 16 -10.30 20.41 0.65
N LEU A 17 -11.12 19.52 0.09
CA LEU A 17 -12.41 19.17 0.65
C LEU A 17 -12.22 18.48 2.00
N PRO A 18 -12.99 18.85 3.03
CA PRO A 18 -12.91 18.21 4.32
C PRO A 18 -13.35 16.74 4.20
N ALA A 19 -12.63 15.85 4.89
CA ALA A 19 -13.02 14.45 5.01
C ALA A 19 -14.07 14.32 6.13
N PRO A 20 -15.36 14.02 5.82
CA PRO A 20 -16.38 13.85 6.84
C PRO A 20 -16.04 12.65 7.73
N MET A 21 -16.29 12.83 9.03
CA MET A 21 -16.11 11.78 10.02
C MET A 21 -17.30 10.84 9.96
N LEU A 22 -17.03 9.54 9.94
CA LEU A 22 -18.02 8.47 9.99
C LEU A 22 -18.29 8.08 11.45
N GLU A 23 -19.40 7.38 11.70
CA GLU A 23 -19.66 6.69 12.96
C GLU A 23 -18.50 5.68 13.19
N GLY A 24 -17.84 5.78 14.35
CA GLY A 24 -16.66 4.97 14.64
C GLY A 24 -15.31 5.69 14.49
N GLY A 25 -15.31 6.98 14.10
CA GLY A 25 -14.12 7.85 14.14
C GLY A 25 -13.18 7.77 12.93
N SER A 26 -13.46 6.91 11.95
CA SER A 26 -12.78 6.95 10.65
C SER A 26 -13.27 8.13 9.80
N ARG A 27 -12.44 8.61 8.87
CA ARG A 27 -12.80 9.69 7.97
C ARG A 27 -13.00 9.15 6.56
N MET A 28 -14.03 9.64 5.86
CA MET A 28 -14.25 9.26 4.47
C MET A 28 -13.45 10.19 3.53
N PRO A 29 -12.47 9.68 2.77
CA PRO A 29 -11.59 10.51 1.94
C PRO A 29 -12.25 10.89 0.60
N LEU A 30 -13.41 11.54 0.66
CA LEU A 30 -14.18 11.95 -0.54
C LEU A 30 -13.35 12.78 -1.51
N GLY A 31 -12.63 13.78 -0.98
CA GLY A 31 -11.76 14.65 -1.79
C GLY A 31 -10.70 13.86 -2.52
N GLY A 32 -10.09 12.84 -1.88
CA GLY A 32 -9.10 11.95 -2.47
C GLY A 32 -9.67 11.11 -3.61
N PHE A 33 -10.84 10.50 -3.43
CA PHE A 33 -11.48 9.69 -4.49
C PHE A 33 -11.90 10.54 -5.70
N ILE A 34 -12.45 11.72 -5.46
CA ILE A 34 -12.81 12.66 -6.53
C ILE A 34 -11.57 13.13 -7.27
N ALA A 35 -10.50 13.48 -6.54
CA ALA A 35 -9.22 13.87 -7.12
C ALA A 35 -8.62 12.77 -8.00
N ALA A 36 -8.65 11.50 -7.55
CA ALA A 36 -8.20 10.36 -8.35
C ALA A 36 -8.93 10.27 -9.69
N GLY A 37 -10.26 10.40 -9.69
CA GLY A 37 -11.08 10.40 -10.90
C GLY A 37 -10.68 11.52 -11.88
N PHE A 38 -10.54 12.75 -11.38
CA PHE A 38 -10.12 13.89 -12.21
C PHE A 38 -8.69 13.77 -12.73
N TRP A 39 -7.76 13.23 -11.94
CA TRP A 39 -6.38 13.01 -12.37
C TRP A 39 -6.28 11.95 -13.47
N ILE A 40 -7.00 10.83 -13.32
CA ILE A 40 -7.07 9.78 -14.36
C ILE A 40 -7.65 10.36 -15.65
N PHE A 41 -8.78 11.06 -15.55
CA PHE A 41 -9.46 11.63 -16.72
C PHE A 41 -8.60 12.73 -17.38
N GLY A 42 -8.02 13.62 -16.61
CA GLY A 42 -7.13 14.67 -17.10
C GLY A 42 -5.88 14.11 -17.80
N ALA A 43 -5.26 13.06 -17.22
CA ALA A 43 -4.11 12.39 -17.81
C ALA A 43 -4.49 11.67 -19.13
N ALA A 44 -5.64 11.02 -19.19
CA ALA A 44 -6.16 10.41 -20.40
C ALA A 44 -6.32 11.43 -21.52
N LEU A 45 -6.88 12.62 -21.21
CA LEU A 45 -7.01 13.72 -22.19
C LEU A 45 -5.66 14.29 -22.67
N LEU A 46 -4.65 14.31 -21.80
CA LEU A 46 -3.32 14.86 -22.12
C LEU A 46 -2.40 13.85 -22.79
N SER A 47 -2.66 12.55 -22.65
CA SER A 47 -1.79 11.48 -23.11
C SER A 47 -1.52 11.51 -24.63
N GLY A 48 -2.50 11.92 -25.42
CA GLY A 48 -2.35 12.11 -26.87
C GLY A 48 -1.35 13.22 -27.22
N GLU A 49 -1.27 14.29 -26.41
CA GLU A 49 -0.28 15.34 -26.60
C GLU A 49 1.14 14.87 -26.23
N VAL A 50 1.23 14.07 -25.17
CA VAL A 50 2.50 13.44 -24.77
C VAL A 50 3.03 12.54 -25.88
N MET A 51 2.17 11.70 -26.48
CA MET A 51 2.51 10.85 -27.62
C MET A 51 3.04 11.69 -28.80
N VAL A 52 2.32 12.74 -29.17
CA VAL A 52 2.71 13.64 -30.27
C VAL A 52 4.04 14.33 -29.97
N TRP A 53 4.21 14.84 -28.76
CA TRP A 53 5.44 15.49 -28.32
C TRP A 53 6.64 14.53 -28.36
N LEU A 54 6.47 13.33 -27.81
CA LEU A 54 7.51 12.30 -27.78
C LEU A 54 7.92 11.89 -29.21
N SER A 55 6.93 11.65 -30.07
CA SER A 55 7.17 11.26 -31.46
C SER A 55 7.88 12.36 -32.25
N ARG A 56 7.50 13.63 -32.04
CA ARG A 56 8.18 14.80 -32.69
C ARG A 56 9.61 14.95 -32.18
N SER A 57 9.85 14.73 -30.90
CA SER A 57 11.18 14.82 -30.29
C SER A 57 12.12 13.74 -30.83
N LEU A 58 11.63 12.49 -30.90
CA LEU A 58 12.40 11.37 -31.44
C LEU A 58 12.68 11.49 -32.93
N ARG A 59 11.79 12.12 -33.71
CA ARG A 59 12.01 12.36 -35.16
C ARG A 59 13.23 13.20 -35.48
N LYS A 60 13.75 13.98 -34.53
CA LYS A 60 14.98 14.81 -34.71
C LYS A 60 16.24 13.95 -34.79
N VAL A 61 16.19 12.71 -34.33
CA VAL A 61 17.30 11.76 -34.41
C VAL A 61 17.29 11.09 -35.80
N GLN A 62 18.46 10.81 -36.35
CA GLN A 62 18.60 10.17 -37.67
C GLN A 62 18.30 8.65 -37.52
N PHE A 63 17.09 8.27 -37.84
CA PHE A 63 16.66 6.88 -37.88
C PHE A 63 16.42 6.41 -39.31
N GLY A 64 16.39 5.10 -39.53
CA GLY A 64 16.01 4.49 -40.79
C GLY A 64 14.58 4.86 -41.23
N PRO A 65 14.25 4.71 -42.52
CA PRO A 65 13.01 5.21 -43.14
C PRO A 65 11.74 4.61 -42.49
N VAL A 66 11.77 3.37 -42.08
CA VAL A 66 10.64 2.65 -41.43
C VAL A 66 10.26 3.28 -40.10
N LEU A 67 11.25 3.52 -39.21
CA LEU A 67 10.99 4.16 -37.92
C LEU A 67 10.57 5.62 -38.08
N LYS A 68 11.20 6.33 -39.04
CA LYS A 68 10.83 7.71 -39.35
C LYS A 68 9.38 7.84 -39.84
N LEU A 69 8.90 6.87 -40.62
CA LEU A 69 7.49 6.80 -41.04
C LEU A 69 6.56 6.54 -39.86
N ALA A 70 6.86 5.55 -39.01
CA ALA A 70 6.09 5.25 -37.82
C ALA A 70 5.98 6.48 -36.89
N LEU A 71 7.10 7.14 -36.59
CA LEU A 71 7.12 8.35 -35.76
C LEU A 71 6.37 9.52 -36.42
N SER A 72 6.36 9.64 -37.74
CA SER A 72 5.59 10.66 -38.44
C SER A 72 4.10 10.45 -38.26
N ARG A 73 3.61 9.21 -38.40
CA ARG A 73 2.20 8.88 -38.21
C ARG A 73 1.72 9.12 -36.79
N LEU A 74 2.53 8.78 -35.81
CA LEU A 74 2.24 9.08 -34.41
C LEU A 74 2.26 10.59 -34.12
N ALA A 75 3.19 11.33 -34.74
CA ALA A 75 3.32 12.77 -34.60
C ALA A 75 2.15 13.56 -35.23
N ASP A 76 1.48 13.00 -36.24
CA ASP A 76 0.28 13.60 -36.84
C ASP A 76 -0.93 13.52 -35.88
N GLY A 77 -0.87 12.64 -34.88
CA GLY A 77 -1.79 12.64 -33.73
C GLY A 77 -3.25 12.48 -34.09
N SER A 78 -3.58 11.52 -35.00
CA SER A 78 -4.96 11.25 -35.34
C SER A 78 -5.82 11.00 -34.11
N SER A 79 -7.11 11.33 -34.16
CA SER A 79 -8.06 11.16 -33.04
C SER A 79 -8.05 9.75 -32.46
N ARG A 80 -7.78 8.75 -33.28
CA ARG A 80 -7.74 7.32 -32.90
C ARG A 80 -6.50 6.93 -32.12
N HIS A 81 -5.32 7.40 -32.57
CA HIS A 81 -4.09 7.20 -31.81
C HIS A 81 -4.25 7.81 -30.40
N ARG A 82 -4.84 9.01 -30.32
CA ARG A 82 -5.12 9.69 -29.05
C ARG A 82 -6.07 8.89 -28.15
N LEU A 83 -7.15 8.35 -28.71
CA LEU A 83 -8.12 7.51 -27.98
C LEU A 83 -7.50 6.19 -27.51
N ALA A 84 -6.69 5.54 -28.37
CA ALA A 84 -6.01 4.30 -28.02
C ALA A 84 -5.03 4.53 -26.85
N VAL A 85 -4.21 5.60 -26.91
CA VAL A 85 -3.30 5.94 -25.81
C VAL A 85 -4.08 6.32 -24.55
N ALA A 86 -5.16 7.10 -24.65
CA ALA A 86 -5.97 7.52 -23.51
C ALA A 86 -6.56 6.33 -22.74
N GLY A 87 -7.12 5.35 -23.42
CA GLY A 87 -7.64 4.13 -22.80
C GLY A 87 -6.55 3.32 -22.09
N LEU A 88 -5.36 3.22 -22.73
CA LEU A 88 -4.23 2.53 -22.13
C LEU A 88 -3.66 3.25 -20.90
N VAL A 89 -3.62 4.58 -20.92
CA VAL A 89 -3.12 5.39 -19.78
C VAL A 89 -3.93 5.15 -18.52
N VAL A 90 -5.26 5.04 -18.65
CA VAL A 90 -6.13 4.70 -17.52
C VAL A 90 -5.73 3.36 -16.90
N ALA A 91 -5.60 2.32 -17.74
CA ALA A 91 -5.26 0.98 -17.26
C ALA A 91 -3.83 0.94 -16.67
N VAL A 92 -2.85 1.54 -17.34
CA VAL A 92 -1.46 1.61 -16.85
C VAL A 92 -1.37 2.39 -15.55
N GLY A 93 -2.09 3.52 -15.46
CA GLY A 93 -2.13 4.35 -14.25
C GLY A 93 -2.70 3.59 -13.06
N MET A 94 -3.81 2.88 -13.25
CA MET A 94 -4.40 2.06 -12.20
C MET A 94 -3.46 0.93 -11.75
N VAL A 95 -2.86 0.19 -12.70
CA VAL A 95 -1.91 -0.89 -12.39
C VAL A 95 -0.69 -0.34 -11.65
N THR A 96 -0.10 0.76 -12.12
CA THR A 96 1.07 1.37 -11.49
C THR A 96 0.76 1.88 -10.07
N GLY A 97 -0.36 2.58 -9.89
CA GLY A 97 -0.79 3.07 -8.56
C GLY A 97 -1.02 1.93 -7.58
N MET A 98 -1.63 0.84 -8.05
CA MET A 98 -1.86 -0.35 -7.24
C MET A 98 -0.56 -1.09 -6.89
N LEU A 99 0.35 -1.28 -7.85
CA LEU A 99 1.68 -1.86 -7.59
C LEU A 99 2.43 -1.07 -6.53
N GLN A 100 2.36 0.26 -6.59
CA GLN A 100 3.02 1.12 -5.63
C GLN A 100 2.37 1.04 -4.24
N MET A 101 1.04 1.06 -4.16
CA MET A 101 0.33 0.93 -2.87
C MET A 101 0.65 -0.41 -2.21
N VAL A 102 0.55 -1.52 -2.96
CA VAL A 102 0.84 -2.86 -2.44
C VAL A 102 2.30 -2.99 -2.02
N GLY A 103 3.24 -2.48 -2.84
CA GLY A 103 4.67 -2.49 -2.51
C GLY A 103 4.97 -1.70 -1.25
N SER A 104 4.44 -0.49 -1.12
CA SER A 104 4.61 0.37 0.06
C SER A 104 3.99 -0.25 1.31
N PHE A 105 2.81 -0.83 1.19
CA PHE A 105 2.16 -1.51 2.31
C PHE A 105 2.98 -2.71 2.78
N ARG A 106 3.38 -3.60 1.84
CA ARG A 106 4.21 -4.77 2.15
C ARG A 106 5.52 -4.37 2.83
N GLY A 107 6.27 -3.43 2.26
CA GLY A 107 7.52 -2.97 2.83
C GLY A 107 7.35 -2.29 4.19
N THR A 108 6.23 -1.60 4.41
CA THR A 108 5.91 -1.02 5.72
C THR A 108 5.67 -2.11 6.76
N ILE A 109 4.88 -3.12 6.44
CA ILE A 109 4.58 -4.24 7.35
C ILE A 109 5.83 -5.09 7.63
N GLU A 110 6.66 -5.37 6.61
CA GLU A 110 7.90 -6.11 6.82
C GLU A 110 8.84 -5.38 7.80
N ARG A 111 9.03 -4.05 7.64
CA ARG A 111 9.80 -3.24 8.60
C ARG A 111 9.18 -3.18 9.98
N TRP A 112 7.86 -3.05 10.06
CA TRP A 112 7.17 -3.05 11.34
C TRP A 112 7.36 -4.38 12.08
N PHE A 113 7.34 -5.51 11.39
CA PHE A 113 7.64 -6.81 11.99
C PHE A 113 9.08 -6.90 12.47
N ASP A 114 10.06 -6.35 11.72
CA ASP A 114 11.47 -6.35 12.13
C ASP A 114 11.67 -5.59 13.44
N VAL A 115 10.91 -4.52 13.65
CA VAL A 115 10.93 -3.72 14.88
C VAL A 115 10.06 -4.35 15.98
N ARG A 116 8.91 -4.93 15.66
CA ARG A 116 7.94 -5.43 16.64
C ARG A 116 8.31 -6.79 17.22
N PHE A 117 8.96 -7.66 16.43
CA PHE A 117 9.30 -9.02 16.83
C PHE A 117 10.76 -9.15 17.27
N GLN A 118 11.11 -8.52 18.40
CA GLN A 118 12.47 -8.49 18.97
C GLN A 118 12.74 -9.65 19.94
N ALA A 119 11.69 -10.19 20.57
CA ALA A 119 11.83 -11.32 21.48
C ALA A 119 12.02 -12.64 20.71
N GLU A 120 12.70 -13.60 21.31
CA GLU A 120 12.93 -14.90 20.72
C GLU A 120 11.69 -15.80 20.72
N LEU A 121 10.84 -15.69 21.76
CA LEU A 121 9.61 -16.48 21.91
C LEU A 121 8.40 -15.58 22.23
N TYR A 122 7.28 -15.94 21.66
CA TYR A 122 5.98 -15.31 21.87
C TYR A 122 4.99 -16.35 22.38
N VAL A 123 4.34 -16.04 23.47
CA VAL A 123 3.43 -16.94 24.18
C VAL A 123 2.04 -16.35 24.23
N SER A 124 1.04 -17.09 23.80
CA SER A 124 -0.38 -16.75 23.90
C SER A 124 -1.21 -17.98 24.29
N GLU A 125 -2.47 -17.78 24.66
CA GLU A 125 -3.37 -18.90 24.89
C GLU A 125 -3.68 -19.62 23.56
N ARG A 126 -3.72 -20.96 23.58
CA ARG A 126 -4.02 -21.76 22.38
C ARG A 126 -5.46 -21.51 21.91
N GLY A 127 -5.63 -21.22 20.63
CA GLY A 127 -6.93 -20.93 20.02
C GLY A 127 -7.34 -19.46 20.10
N SER A 128 -6.58 -18.62 20.78
CA SER A 128 -6.75 -17.18 20.69
C SER A 128 -6.12 -16.68 19.38
N GLY A 129 -6.93 -16.44 18.38
CA GLY A 129 -6.50 -15.81 17.14
C GLY A 129 -6.10 -14.34 17.36
N GLY A 130 -4.87 -14.08 17.81
CA GLY A 130 -4.36 -12.72 17.98
C GLY A 130 -5.06 -11.95 19.12
N ALA A 131 -5.49 -10.70 18.84
CA ALA A 131 -6.11 -9.77 19.81
C ALA A 131 -7.46 -10.24 20.43
N ALA A 132 -7.97 -11.41 20.05
CA ALA A 132 -9.24 -11.97 20.52
C ALA A 132 -9.10 -12.95 21.70
N ALA A 133 -7.98 -12.96 22.42
CA ALA A 133 -7.82 -13.77 23.64
C ALA A 133 -8.77 -13.28 24.73
N ILE A 134 -9.91 -13.95 24.88
CA ILE A 134 -10.96 -13.55 25.83
C ILE A 134 -10.57 -13.91 27.30
N ASN A 135 -9.77 -14.97 27.50
CA ASN A 135 -9.48 -15.48 28.84
C ASN A 135 -8.10 -15.08 29.38
N GLY A 136 -7.14 -14.79 28.54
CA GLY A 136 -5.77 -14.42 28.91
C GLY A 136 -4.99 -15.52 29.63
N ILE A 137 -3.70 -15.35 29.77
CA ILE A 137 -2.80 -16.29 30.46
C ILE A 137 -2.93 -16.09 31.98
N SER A 138 -2.92 -17.18 32.75
CA SER A 138 -3.00 -17.04 34.22
C SER A 138 -1.71 -16.40 34.77
N PRO A 139 -1.82 -15.57 35.85
CA PRO A 139 -0.64 -14.95 36.45
C PRO A 139 0.41 -15.97 36.93
N GLN A 140 -0.01 -17.13 37.42
CA GLN A 140 0.90 -18.20 37.86
C GLN A 140 1.74 -18.76 36.69
N VAL A 141 1.15 -18.85 35.50
CA VAL A 141 1.89 -19.31 34.29
C VAL A 141 2.87 -18.24 33.86
N ILE A 142 2.50 -16.96 33.90
CA ILE A 142 3.41 -15.86 33.60
C ILE A 142 4.61 -15.86 34.55
N GLU A 143 4.37 -16.04 35.86
CA GLU A 143 5.42 -16.13 36.87
C GLU A 143 6.36 -17.32 36.59
N ALA A 144 5.80 -18.49 36.27
CA ALA A 144 6.60 -19.66 35.89
C ALA A 144 7.45 -19.45 34.63
N LEU A 145 6.90 -18.78 33.61
CA LEU A 145 7.61 -18.45 32.38
C LEU A 145 8.73 -17.44 32.63
N SER A 146 8.44 -16.38 33.39
CA SER A 146 9.40 -15.30 33.71
C SER A 146 10.54 -15.77 34.61
N SER A 147 10.26 -16.76 35.49
CA SER A 147 11.24 -17.33 36.41
C SER A 147 12.06 -18.45 35.79
N HIS A 148 11.81 -18.80 34.53
CA HIS A 148 12.54 -19.91 33.88
C HIS A 148 14.04 -19.54 33.70
N PRO A 149 14.98 -20.47 34.01
CA PRO A 149 16.43 -20.17 33.98
C PRO A 149 16.96 -19.66 32.64
N GLY A 150 16.32 -20.03 31.53
CA GLY A 150 16.66 -19.60 30.16
C GLY A 150 16.10 -18.26 29.74
N VAL A 151 15.18 -17.67 30.53
CA VAL A 151 14.56 -16.37 30.25
C VAL A 151 15.33 -15.27 30.97
N ASP A 152 15.62 -14.19 30.27
CA ASP A 152 16.22 -12.96 30.79
C ASP A 152 15.15 -11.95 31.23
N TYR A 153 14.20 -11.70 30.30
CA TYR A 153 13.13 -10.74 30.53
C TYR A 153 11.82 -11.24 29.86
N ALA A 154 10.69 -10.98 30.50
CA ALA A 154 9.37 -11.27 29.98
C ALA A 154 8.55 -9.98 29.86
N ASP A 155 8.25 -9.55 28.66
CA ASP A 155 7.36 -8.43 28.38
C ASP A 155 5.92 -8.94 28.24
N THR A 156 5.06 -8.50 29.13
CA THR A 156 3.64 -8.93 29.16
C THR A 156 2.73 -7.84 28.64
N LEU A 157 1.79 -8.22 27.77
CA LEU A 157 0.81 -7.32 27.20
C LEU A 157 -0.59 -7.61 27.73
N TYR A 158 -1.19 -6.60 28.31
CA TYR A 158 -2.58 -6.58 28.73
C TYR A 158 -3.40 -5.77 27.74
N ILE A 159 -4.62 -6.20 27.43
CA ILE A 159 -5.53 -5.46 26.53
C ILE A 159 -6.94 -5.47 27.11
N SER A 160 -7.58 -4.30 27.08
CA SER A 160 -9.02 -4.12 27.29
C SER A 160 -9.58 -3.18 26.25
N TYR A 161 -10.78 -3.45 25.79
CA TYR A 161 -11.53 -2.53 24.94
C TYR A 161 -12.31 -1.58 25.84
N VAL A 162 -12.12 -0.29 25.64
CA VAL A 162 -12.78 0.77 26.40
C VAL A 162 -13.48 1.76 25.45
N ASP A 163 -14.56 2.36 25.92
CA ASP A 163 -15.25 3.38 25.17
C ASP A 163 -14.55 4.74 25.33
N ALA A 164 -14.52 5.51 24.27
CA ALA A 164 -13.96 6.84 24.21
C ALA A 164 -14.88 7.77 23.40
N PRO A 165 -14.70 9.10 23.39
CA PRO A 165 -15.64 10.05 22.78
C PRO A 165 -15.96 9.81 21.31
N ARG A 166 -15.05 9.14 20.58
CA ARG A 166 -15.20 8.84 19.15
C ARG A 166 -15.34 7.34 18.87
N GLY A 167 -15.82 6.56 19.82
CA GLY A 167 -16.06 5.12 19.75
C GLY A 167 -15.00 4.30 20.47
N GLN A 168 -15.09 2.98 20.37
CA GLN A 168 -14.25 2.05 21.10
C GLN A 168 -12.78 2.17 20.72
N THR A 169 -11.90 2.02 21.71
CA THR A 169 -10.43 2.00 21.53
C THR A 169 -9.83 0.92 22.42
N VAL A 170 -8.54 0.65 22.25
CA VAL A 170 -7.78 -0.29 23.07
C VAL A 170 -7.04 0.44 24.16
N LEU A 171 -7.23 -0.01 25.41
CA LEU A 171 -6.38 0.32 26.55
C LEU A 171 -5.41 -0.84 26.76
N ALA A 172 -4.14 -0.61 26.51
CA ALA A 172 -3.07 -1.59 26.70
C ALA A 172 -2.32 -1.33 28.00
N GLY A 173 -1.97 -2.41 28.71
CA GLY A 173 -1.05 -2.36 29.85
C GLY A 173 0.29 -2.94 29.42
N VAL A 174 1.36 -2.18 29.61
CA VAL A 174 2.74 -2.54 29.21
C VAL A 174 3.71 -2.22 30.33
N ASP A 175 4.92 -2.78 30.29
CA ASP A 175 6.03 -2.26 31.05
C ASP A 175 6.47 -0.92 30.43
N PHE A 176 5.97 0.18 30.99
CA PHE A 176 6.14 1.51 30.42
C PHE A 176 7.62 1.93 30.31
N ALA A 177 8.44 1.54 31.28
CA ALA A 177 9.86 1.83 31.28
C ALA A 177 10.60 1.02 30.21
N ALA A 178 10.29 -0.28 30.08
CA ALA A 178 10.87 -1.12 29.05
C ALA A 178 10.47 -0.67 27.64
N TRP A 179 9.22 -0.29 27.45
CA TRP A 179 8.72 0.18 26.14
C TRP A 179 9.31 1.53 25.72
N SER A 180 9.62 2.41 26.67
CA SER A 180 10.23 3.70 26.36
C SER A 180 11.75 3.66 26.18
N GLU A 181 12.44 2.68 26.81
CA GLU A 181 13.91 2.67 26.89
C GLU A 181 14.57 1.43 26.26
N ARG A 182 13.93 0.26 26.31
CA ARG A 182 14.52 -1.04 25.93
C ARG A 182 13.98 -1.61 24.64
N ILE A 183 12.66 -1.48 24.40
CA ILE A 183 12.00 -2.08 23.26
C ILE A 183 11.99 -1.04 22.15
N ASP A 184 12.67 -1.35 21.06
CA ASP A 184 12.65 -0.49 19.87
C ASP A 184 11.22 -0.43 19.29
N GLN A 185 10.77 0.75 18.96
CA GLN A 185 9.46 1.03 18.41
C GLN A 185 9.60 1.86 17.13
N SER A 186 8.67 1.67 16.20
CA SER A 186 8.56 2.57 15.05
C SER A 186 7.90 3.88 15.50
N TRP A 187 8.69 4.78 16.07
CA TRP A 187 8.20 6.05 16.59
C TRP A 187 7.77 6.99 15.47
N HIS A 188 6.56 7.51 15.57
CA HIS A 188 6.11 8.68 14.83
C HIS A 188 6.50 9.97 15.57
N THR A 189 6.38 9.95 16.91
CA THR A 189 6.84 10.98 17.81
C THR A 189 7.48 10.30 19.03
N GLU A 190 8.77 10.55 19.27
CA GLU A 190 9.52 9.92 20.36
C GLU A 190 8.95 10.25 21.74
N PRO A 191 9.06 9.32 22.72
CA PRO A 191 8.64 9.57 24.09
C PRO A 191 9.31 10.82 24.68
N GLY A 192 8.54 11.60 25.45
CA GLY A 192 9.02 12.85 26.05
C GLY A 192 9.03 14.07 25.13
N SER A 193 8.67 13.90 23.84
CA SER A 193 8.55 15.01 22.89
C SER A 193 7.24 15.79 23.03
N LEU A 194 6.25 15.22 23.72
CA LEU A 194 4.93 15.84 23.96
C LEU A 194 4.81 16.24 25.44
N THR A 195 4.11 17.35 25.68
CA THR A 195 3.82 17.83 27.05
C THR A 195 2.62 17.07 27.61
N VAL A 196 2.79 16.49 28.78
CA VAL A 196 1.72 15.80 29.53
C VAL A 196 0.89 16.82 30.30
N GLU A 197 -0.42 16.73 30.20
CA GLU A 197 -1.33 17.52 31.00
C GLU A 197 -1.29 17.05 32.47
N PRO A 198 -1.28 17.98 33.46
CA PRO A 198 -1.03 17.66 34.87
C PRO A 198 -2.00 16.64 35.52
N ASP A 199 -3.25 16.62 35.03
CA ASP A 199 -4.32 15.78 35.59
C ASP A 199 -4.60 14.52 34.73
N ALA A 200 -3.72 14.20 33.77
CA ALA A 200 -3.89 13.06 32.89
C ALA A 200 -2.75 12.05 33.06
N GLN A 201 -3.09 10.76 32.90
CA GLN A 201 -2.10 9.69 32.93
C GLN A 201 -1.25 9.70 31.67
N PRO A 202 0.10 9.67 31.78
CA PRO A 202 0.97 9.51 30.61
C PRO A 202 0.67 8.20 29.86
N ALA A 203 0.57 8.28 28.53
CA ALA A 203 0.33 7.12 27.71
C ALA A 203 1.18 7.15 26.42
N LEU A 204 1.68 5.99 26.00
CA LEU A 204 2.18 5.79 24.64
C LEU A 204 0.99 5.45 23.76
N VAL A 205 0.78 6.21 22.68
CA VAL A 205 -0.41 6.01 21.85
C VAL A 205 -0.03 5.61 20.43
N SER A 206 -0.89 4.80 19.80
CA SER A 206 -0.71 4.49 18.39
C SER A 206 -1.05 5.70 17.51
N GLU A 207 -0.47 5.77 16.32
CA GLU A 207 -0.75 6.83 15.34
C GLU A 207 -2.26 6.91 15.02
N THR A 208 -2.93 5.76 14.88
CA THR A 208 -4.38 5.66 14.67
C THR A 208 -5.15 6.31 15.81
N PHE A 209 -4.78 6.05 17.07
CA PHE A 209 -5.37 6.70 18.24
C PHE A 209 -5.16 8.21 18.19
N ALA A 210 -3.91 8.65 17.98
CA ALA A 210 -3.57 10.07 18.00
C ALA A 210 -4.32 10.88 16.91
N ARG A 211 -4.49 10.30 15.72
CA ARG A 211 -5.27 10.94 14.63
C ARG A 211 -6.76 10.92 14.88
N ARG A 212 -7.28 9.81 15.42
CA ARG A 212 -8.71 9.64 15.68
C ARG A 212 -9.21 10.62 16.74
N PHE A 213 -8.41 10.84 17.78
CA PHE A 213 -8.76 11.73 18.89
C PHE A 213 -8.18 13.14 18.76
N ASP A 214 -7.48 13.46 17.64
CA ASP A 214 -6.83 14.75 17.35
C ASP A 214 -5.78 15.17 18.38
N VAL A 215 -5.00 14.20 18.87
CA VAL A 215 -3.94 14.42 19.89
C VAL A 215 -2.52 14.17 19.35
N LEU A 216 -2.30 14.37 18.05
CA LEU A 216 -0.97 14.28 17.42
C LEU A 216 0.06 15.25 18.03
N ASN A 217 -0.39 16.40 18.51
CA ASN A 217 0.45 17.46 19.11
C ASN A 217 0.29 17.55 20.63
N GLY A 218 -0.21 16.47 21.26
CA GLY A 218 -0.57 16.47 22.67
C GLY A 218 -2.07 16.71 22.91
N GLY A 219 -2.46 16.76 24.18
CA GLY A 219 -3.84 16.92 24.62
C GLY A 219 -4.29 15.79 25.52
N VAL A 220 -5.59 15.72 25.81
CA VAL A 220 -6.18 14.72 26.71
C VAL A 220 -7.31 13.99 26.01
N VAL A 221 -7.38 12.68 26.24
CA VAL A 221 -8.49 11.83 25.81
C VAL A 221 -9.10 11.15 27.04
N GLU A 222 -10.40 11.27 27.21
CA GLU A 222 -11.15 10.59 28.25
C GLU A 222 -11.51 9.17 27.80
N LEU A 223 -11.24 8.19 28.66
CA LEU A 223 -11.56 6.78 28.46
C LEU A 223 -12.56 6.32 29.53
N ASN A 224 -13.62 5.66 29.09
CA ASN A 224 -14.60 5.10 30.00
C ASN A 224 -14.15 3.70 30.43
N THR A 225 -13.60 3.61 31.63
CA THR A 225 -13.07 2.36 32.23
C THR A 225 -14.05 1.78 33.24
N PRO A 226 -13.87 0.52 33.67
CA PRO A 226 -14.67 -0.06 34.76
C PRO A 226 -14.69 0.73 36.06
N VAL A 227 -13.65 1.50 36.36
CA VAL A 227 -13.58 2.36 37.55
C VAL A 227 -14.05 3.80 37.30
N GLY A 228 -14.57 4.10 36.13
CA GLY A 228 -15.07 5.41 35.73
C GLY A 228 -14.25 6.08 34.64
N LEU A 229 -14.51 7.36 34.40
CA LEU A 229 -13.79 8.17 33.40
C LEU A 229 -12.35 8.39 33.86
N GLN A 230 -11.40 8.07 32.99
CA GLN A 230 -9.98 8.25 33.20
C GLN A 230 -9.39 9.03 32.03
N SER A 231 -8.45 9.91 32.30
CA SER A 231 -7.84 10.78 31.31
C SER A 231 -6.43 10.31 30.97
N VAL A 232 -6.12 10.18 29.68
CA VAL A 232 -4.77 9.89 29.17
C VAL A 232 -4.24 11.04 28.36
N SER A 233 -2.90 11.31 28.50
CA SER A 233 -2.17 12.31 27.72
C SER A 233 -1.02 11.63 26.99
N PRO A 234 -0.90 11.75 25.64
CA PRO A 234 0.19 11.16 24.88
C PRO A 234 1.54 11.72 25.31
N VAL A 235 2.51 10.84 25.56
CA VAL A 235 3.93 11.19 25.75
C VAL A 235 4.78 10.80 24.55
N GLY A 236 4.31 9.88 23.73
CA GLY A 236 4.93 9.42 22.49
C GLY A 236 3.90 8.76 21.61
N ILE A 237 4.16 8.75 20.31
CA ILE A 237 3.26 8.17 19.28
C ILE A 237 4.03 7.13 18.50
N TYR A 238 3.55 5.88 18.49
CA TYR A 238 4.15 4.77 17.75
C TYR A 238 3.28 4.28 16.61
N SER A 239 3.90 3.64 15.61
CA SER A 239 3.19 3.03 14.49
C SER A 239 2.65 1.66 14.89
N ASP A 240 1.36 1.46 14.74
CA ASP A 240 0.69 0.18 14.97
C ASP A 240 -0.26 -0.13 13.81
N TYR A 241 0.02 -1.21 13.09
CA TYR A 241 -0.77 -1.67 11.94
C TYR A 241 -1.67 -2.87 12.29
N GLY A 242 -1.62 -3.35 13.53
CA GLY A 242 -2.40 -4.48 14.02
C GLY A 242 -3.77 -4.11 14.60
N ASN A 243 -4.04 -2.82 14.83
CA ASN A 243 -5.24 -2.37 15.51
C ASN A 243 -5.89 -1.14 14.84
N GLU A 244 -7.06 -1.36 14.25
CA GLU A 244 -7.85 -0.32 13.57
C GLU A 244 -8.55 0.65 14.54
N PHE A 245 -8.76 0.26 15.80
CA PHE A 245 -9.42 1.10 16.80
C PHE A 245 -8.49 2.12 17.44
N GLY A 246 -7.17 1.97 17.22
CA GLY A 246 -6.14 2.70 17.93
C GLY A 246 -5.93 2.17 19.36
N ALA A 247 -4.77 2.45 19.93
CA ALA A 247 -4.39 1.98 21.27
C ALA A 247 -3.76 3.10 22.10
N ALA A 248 -4.09 3.12 23.38
CA ALA A 248 -3.39 3.87 24.41
C ALA A 248 -2.74 2.87 25.38
N ALA A 249 -1.42 2.88 25.47
CA ALA A 249 -0.65 2.02 26.35
C ALA A 249 -0.24 2.80 27.59
N VAL A 250 -0.61 2.28 28.76
CA VAL A 250 -0.27 2.81 30.08
C VAL A 250 0.54 1.77 30.86
N ASP A 251 1.10 2.14 31.99
CA ASP A 251 1.81 1.19 32.85
C ASP A 251 0.91 0.06 33.34
N HIS A 252 1.49 -1.12 33.56
CA HIS A 252 0.77 -2.31 34.06
C HIS A 252 -0.03 -2.06 35.33
N ALA A 253 0.52 -1.25 36.28
CA ALA A 253 -0.16 -0.95 37.54
C ALA A 253 -1.42 -0.13 37.29
N VAL A 254 -1.32 0.90 36.45
CA VAL A 254 -2.46 1.74 36.04
C VAL A 254 -3.51 0.92 35.31
N TRP A 255 -3.08 0.08 34.35
CA TRP A 255 -4.01 -0.75 33.60
C TRP A 255 -4.82 -1.68 34.51
N ARG A 256 -4.14 -2.37 35.48
CA ARG A 256 -4.80 -3.26 36.44
C ARG A 256 -5.78 -2.52 37.35
N GLU A 257 -5.40 -1.34 37.81
CA GLU A 257 -6.28 -0.48 38.61
C GLU A 257 -7.54 -0.10 37.82
N TRP A 258 -7.39 0.35 36.56
CA TRP A 258 -8.50 0.84 35.77
C TRP A 258 -9.42 -0.25 35.23
N THR A 259 -8.89 -1.43 34.94
CA THR A 259 -9.66 -2.53 34.34
C THR A 259 -10.13 -3.56 35.33
N GLN A 260 -9.60 -3.54 36.56
CA GLN A 260 -9.86 -4.57 37.59
C GLN A 260 -9.58 -6.00 37.10
N SER A 261 -8.57 -6.16 36.23
CA SER A 261 -8.13 -7.41 35.61
C SER A 261 -6.66 -7.67 35.86
N GLU A 262 -6.26 -8.95 35.92
CA GLU A 262 -4.88 -9.36 36.17
C GLU A 262 -4.32 -10.28 35.05
N ARG A 263 -5.10 -10.54 34.00
CA ARG A 263 -4.72 -11.53 32.97
C ARG A 263 -4.17 -10.86 31.74
N PRO A 264 -2.88 -11.06 31.41
CA PRO A 264 -2.32 -10.62 30.14
C PRO A 264 -2.81 -11.50 28.99
N ILE A 265 -2.89 -10.94 27.81
CA ILE A 265 -3.29 -11.69 26.61
C ILE A 265 -2.12 -12.45 25.99
N ASN A 266 -0.92 -11.93 26.11
CA ASN A 266 0.30 -12.56 25.63
C ASN A 266 1.51 -12.12 26.46
N THR A 267 2.63 -12.85 26.29
CA THR A 267 3.92 -12.44 26.80
C THR A 267 5.02 -12.75 25.78
N SER A 268 5.97 -11.85 25.67
CA SER A 268 7.15 -11.97 24.83
C SER A 268 8.34 -12.32 25.73
N LEU A 269 9.06 -13.40 25.43
CA LEU A 269 10.18 -13.87 26.23
C LEU A 269 11.49 -13.53 25.53
N PHE A 270 12.30 -12.71 26.17
CA PHE A 270 13.68 -12.44 25.80
C PHE A 270 14.57 -13.45 26.49
N LEU A 271 15.38 -14.16 25.74
CA LEU A 271 16.19 -15.25 26.26
C LEU A 271 17.60 -14.78 26.62
N LYS A 272 18.22 -15.47 27.56
CA LYS A 272 19.64 -15.24 27.88
C LYS A 272 20.53 -15.61 26.71
N ASP A 273 21.65 -14.91 26.59
CA ASP A 273 22.65 -15.18 25.56
C ASP A 273 23.07 -16.66 25.54
N GLY A 274 23.06 -17.24 24.35
CA GLY A 274 23.43 -18.63 24.12
C GLY A 274 22.33 -19.67 24.41
N ALA A 275 21.12 -19.24 24.79
CA ALA A 275 20.01 -20.17 24.94
C ALA A 275 19.58 -20.76 23.61
N ALA A 276 19.34 -22.09 23.58
CA ALA A 276 18.84 -22.79 22.40
C ALA A 276 17.33 -22.53 22.23
N THR A 277 16.96 -21.47 21.52
CA THR A 277 15.57 -21.00 21.36
C THR A 277 14.58 -22.11 21.02
N ASN A 278 14.91 -22.97 20.05
CA ASN A 278 14.01 -24.06 19.65
C ASN A 278 13.87 -25.15 20.72
N ALA A 279 14.95 -25.49 21.43
CA ALA A 279 14.91 -26.48 22.50
C ALA A 279 14.07 -25.97 23.68
N LEU A 280 14.25 -24.72 24.09
CA LEU A 280 13.46 -24.09 25.14
C LEU A 280 11.99 -23.96 24.74
N ARG A 281 11.70 -23.57 23.49
CA ARG A 281 10.33 -23.54 22.98
C ARG A 281 9.65 -24.90 23.11
N ASP A 282 10.32 -25.98 22.70
CA ASP A 282 9.76 -27.33 22.71
C ASP A 282 9.59 -27.85 24.14
N GLU A 283 10.49 -27.51 25.05
CA GLU A 283 10.37 -27.78 26.49
C GLU A 283 9.13 -27.07 27.08
N LEU A 284 8.98 -25.76 26.83
CA LEU A 284 7.85 -24.99 27.32
C LEU A 284 6.51 -25.45 26.74
N ARG A 285 6.48 -25.90 25.46
CA ARG A 285 5.29 -26.49 24.85
C ARG A 285 4.84 -27.80 25.54
N LEU A 286 5.78 -28.61 26.00
CA LEU A 286 5.48 -29.82 26.77
C LEU A 286 5.01 -29.51 28.19
N GLN A 287 5.58 -28.51 28.83
CA GLN A 287 5.22 -28.08 30.18
C GLN A 287 3.88 -27.36 30.22
N PHE A 288 3.56 -26.58 29.17
CA PHE A 288 2.32 -25.79 29.11
C PHE A 288 1.51 -26.08 27.81
N PRO A 289 0.86 -27.27 27.72
CA PRO A 289 0.17 -27.69 26.49
C PRO A 289 -1.04 -26.83 26.11
N GLY A 290 -1.53 -25.98 27.01
CA GLY A 290 -2.60 -25.00 26.75
C GLY A 290 -2.13 -23.71 26.07
N LEU A 291 -0.81 -23.50 25.95
CA LEU A 291 -0.25 -22.32 25.34
C LEU A 291 0.17 -22.58 23.89
N ASP A 292 0.10 -21.54 23.10
CA ASP A 292 0.71 -21.46 21.77
C ASP A 292 2.02 -20.67 21.90
N ILE A 293 3.15 -21.36 21.74
CA ILE A 293 4.48 -20.77 21.90
C ILE A 293 5.18 -20.82 20.54
N ARG A 294 5.49 -19.66 20.00
CA ARG A 294 6.10 -19.49 18.67
C ARG A 294 7.39 -18.69 18.77
N ASN A 295 8.32 -18.98 17.89
CA ASN A 295 9.46 -18.08 17.71
C ASN A 295 9.08 -16.90 16.77
N ALA A 296 9.91 -15.85 16.76
CA ALA A 296 9.71 -14.67 15.94
C ALA A 296 9.52 -15.00 14.45
N LYS A 297 10.26 -16.00 13.95
CA LYS A 297 10.19 -16.42 12.54
C LYS A 297 8.83 -17.07 12.21
N GLU A 298 8.37 -18.01 13.06
CA GLU A 298 7.05 -18.67 12.89
C GLU A 298 5.92 -17.65 12.93
N LEU A 299 6.00 -16.69 13.86
CA LEU A 299 4.98 -15.64 13.99
C LEU A 299 4.96 -14.70 12.78
N ARG A 300 6.14 -14.32 12.29
CA ARG A 300 6.30 -13.51 11.07
C ARG A 300 5.74 -14.22 9.83
N GLU A 301 6.04 -15.51 9.65
CA GLU A 301 5.54 -16.30 8.52
C GLU A 301 4.00 -16.39 8.52
N VAL A 302 3.40 -16.61 9.68
CA VAL A 302 1.94 -16.64 9.83
C VAL A 302 1.34 -15.27 9.49
N ALA A 303 1.90 -14.19 10.05
CA ALA A 303 1.41 -12.85 9.81
C ALA A 303 1.55 -12.43 8.33
N LEU A 304 2.72 -12.67 7.71
CA LEU A 304 2.91 -12.40 6.28
C LEU A 304 1.98 -13.25 5.41
N GLY A 305 1.71 -14.51 5.79
CA GLY A 305 0.74 -15.36 5.09
C GLY A 305 -0.66 -14.77 5.05
N ILE A 306 -1.16 -14.21 6.16
CA ILE A 306 -2.45 -13.52 6.22
C ILE A 306 -2.47 -12.32 5.27
N PHE A 307 -1.38 -11.53 5.24
CA PHE A 307 -1.25 -10.40 4.33
C PHE A 307 -1.21 -10.84 2.86
N GLU A 308 -0.43 -11.89 2.54
CA GLU A 308 -0.35 -12.42 1.18
C GLU A 308 -1.70 -12.90 0.67
N ASP A 309 -2.50 -13.57 1.50
CA ASP A 309 -3.85 -14.00 1.16
C ASP A 309 -4.77 -12.82 0.86
N THR A 310 -4.70 -11.76 1.65
CA THR A 310 -5.45 -10.51 1.44
C THR A 310 -5.05 -9.85 0.10
N PHE A 311 -3.74 -9.77 -0.19
CA PHE A 311 -3.25 -9.17 -1.43
C PHE A 311 -3.38 -10.07 -2.66
N ARG A 312 -3.67 -11.36 -2.49
CA ARG A 312 -3.92 -12.28 -3.62
C ARG A 312 -5.10 -11.81 -4.47
N VAL A 313 -6.19 -11.36 -3.84
CA VAL A 313 -7.35 -10.79 -4.55
C VAL A 313 -6.95 -9.53 -5.32
N THR A 314 -6.19 -8.64 -4.69
CA THR A 314 -5.68 -7.41 -5.32
C THR A 314 -4.75 -7.71 -6.50
N SER A 315 -3.88 -8.72 -6.37
CA SER A 315 -3.01 -9.17 -7.44
C SER A 315 -3.79 -9.78 -8.61
N ALA A 316 -4.87 -10.51 -8.34
CA ALA A 316 -5.76 -11.03 -9.36
C ALA A 316 -6.46 -9.89 -10.12
N LEU A 317 -6.95 -8.86 -9.42
CA LEU A 317 -7.54 -7.66 -10.04
C LEU A 317 -6.52 -6.92 -10.91
N ASN A 318 -5.27 -6.80 -10.48
CA ASN A 318 -4.17 -6.27 -11.30
C ASN A 318 -3.95 -7.09 -12.57
N GLY A 319 -3.95 -8.43 -12.45
CA GLY A 319 -3.85 -9.34 -13.60
C GLY A 319 -4.97 -9.12 -14.62
N ILE A 320 -6.21 -8.95 -14.16
CA ILE A 320 -7.36 -8.61 -15.00
C ILE A 320 -7.14 -7.25 -15.66
N GLY A 321 -6.73 -6.23 -14.91
CA GLY A 321 -6.42 -4.88 -15.42
C GLY A 321 -5.37 -4.91 -16.53
N ILE A 322 -4.29 -5.65 -16.35
CA ILE A 322 -3.24 -5.87 -17.36
C ILE A 322 -3.83 -6.54 -18.60
N THR A 323 -4.63 -7.59 -18.43
CA THR A 323 -5.24 -8.33 -19.54
C THR A 323 -6.18 -7.43 -20.35
N VAL A 324 -7.00 -6.62 -19.67
CA VAL A 324 -7.90 -5.66 -20.33
C VAL A 324 -7.11 -4.59 -21.07
N ALA A 325 -6.02 -4.07 -20.49
CA ALA A 325 -5.13 -3.11 -21.13
C ALA A 325 -4.52 -3.70 -22.43
N MET A 326 -4.04 -4.95 -22.37
CA MET A 326 -3.45 -5.63 -23.51
C MET A 326 -4.49 -5.90 -24.61
N ALA A 327 -5.68 -6.35 -24.26
CA ALA A 327 -6.78 -6.53 -25.21
C ALA A 327 -7.16 -5.18 -25.87
N GLY A 328 -7.26 -4.12 -25.08
CA GLY A 328 -7.52 -2.76 -25.55
C GLY A 328 -6.47 -2.24 -26.52
N LEU A 329 -5.18 -2.52 -26.25
CA LEU A 329 -4.07 -2.19 -27.15
C LEU A 329 -4.22 -2.89 -28.51
N VAL A 330 -4.45 -4.20 -28.49
CA VAL A 330 -4.62 -4.99 -29.73
C VAL A 330 -5.83 -4.53 -30.54
N LEU A 331 -6.98 -4.33 -29.88
CA LEU A 331 -8.19 -3.81 -30.52
C LEU A 331 -8.00 -2.40 -31.07
N GLY A 332 -7.32 -1.53 -30.34
CA GLY A 332 -6.97 -0.19 -30.78
C GLY A 332 -6.09 -0.20 -32.03
N LEU A 333 -5.07 -1.07 -32.07
CA LEU A 333 -4.24 -1.27 -33.25
C LEU A 333 -5.01 -1.78 -34.44
N LEU A 334 -5.87 -2.79 -34.26
CA LEU A 334 -6.75 -3.32 -35.33
C LEU A 334 -7.63 -2.22 -35.92
N ALA A 335 -8.23 -1.37 -35.08
CA ALA A 335 -9.06 -0.26 -35.52
C ALA A 335 -8.26 0.79 -36.33
N ILE A 336 -7.05 1.14 -35.88
CA ILE A 336 -6.15 2.09 -36.56
C ILE A 336 -5.76 1.55 -37.95
N PHE A 337 -5.42 0.26 -38.06
CA PHE A 337 -4.99 -0.33 -39.31
C PHE A 337 -6.16 -0.57 -40.27
N ALA A 338 -7.32 -0.97 -39.79
CA ALA A 338 -8.52 -1.18 -40.64
C ALA A 338 -8.86 0.10 -41.42
N GLU A 339 -8.73 1.25 -40.83
CA GLU A 339 -9.11 2.51 -41.44
C GLU A 339 -7.98 3.19 -42.22
N SER A 340 -6.73 2.87 -41.90
CA SER A 340 -5.57 3.37 -42.65
C SER A 340 -5.39 2.67 -44.01
N SER A 341 -6.35 1.82 -44.43
CA SER A 341 -6.24 0.96 -45.59
C SER A 341 -6.00 1.69 -46.93
N SER A 342 -6.56 2.89 -47.12
CA SER A 342 -6.34 3.71 -48.31
C SER A 342 -4.92 4.24 -48.40
N THR A 343 -4.40 4.75 -47.30
CA THR A 343 -3.02 5.29 -47.19
C THR A 343 -1.98 4.21 -47.50
N TRP A 344 -2.23 2.99 -46.96
CA TRP A 344 -1.33 1.87 -47.17
C TRP A 344 -1.33 1.37 -48.63
N ARG A 345 -2.48 1.36 -49.30
CA ARG A 345 -2.56 1.03 -50.74
C ARG A 345 -1.74 1.98 -51.57
N THR A 346 -1.82 3.28 -51.30
CA THR A 346 -1.02 4.29 -51.98
C THR A 346 0.48 4.11 -51.80
N LEU A 347 0.93 3.81 -50.54
CA LEU A 347 2.34 3.55 -50.25
C LEU A 347 2.87 2.30 -50.95
N THR A 348 2.04 1.24 -51.08
CA THR A 348 2.41 0.01 -51.77
C THR A 348 2.58 0.28 -53.28
N GLN A 349 1.71 1.10 -53.88
CA GLN A 349 1.80 1.51 -55.28
C GLN A 349 3.06 2.35 -55.53
N LEU A 350 3.55 3.10 -54.54
CA LEU A 350 4.79 3.87 -54.61
C LEU A 350 6.05 2.99 -54.32
N GLY A 351 5.91 1.67 -54.24
CA GLY A 351 7.04 0.75 -54.08
C GLY A 351 7.47 0.47 -52.65
N PHE A 352 6.67 0.84 -51.63
CA PHE A 352 6.99 0.53 -50.24
C PHE A 352 6.92 -0.99 -49.99
N SER A 353 8.01 -1.56 -49.43
CA SER A 353 8.09 -3.02 -49.28
C SER A 353 7.13 -3.55 -48.23
N SER A 354 6.60 -4.77 -48.46
CA SER A 354 5.71 -5.50 -47.51
C SER A 354 6.35 -5.65 -46.12
N ARG A 355 7.65 -5.94 -46.06
CA ARG A 355 8.38 -6.02 -44.77
C ARG A 355 8.44 -4.65 -44.10
N GLY A 356 8.69 -3.58 -44.82
CA GLY A 356 8.70 -2.21 -44.30
C GLY A 356 7.34 -1.84 -43.72
N PHE A 357 6.25 -2.24 -44.37
CA PHE A 357 4.88 -2.06 -43.86
C PHE A 357 4.65 -2.74 -42.50
N VAL A 358 4.95 -4.04 -42.40
CA VAL A 358 4.75 -4.82 -41.17
C VAL A 358 5.58 -4.22 -40.02
N TRP A 359 6.84 -3.86 -40.28
CA TRP A 359 7.68 -3.21 -39.28
C TRP A 359 7.19 -1.82 -38.87
N THR A 360 6.67 -1.02 -39.80
CA THR A 360 6.06 0.28 -39.46
C THR A 360 4.88 0.10 -38.51
N ALA A 361 4.02 -0.91 -38.78
CA ALA A 361 2.90 -1.25 -37.91
C ALA A 361 3.34 -1.69 -36.52
N GLY A 362 4.39 -2.53 -36.42
CA GLY A 362 4.97 -2.93 -35.15
C GLY A 362 5.51 -1.75 -34.35
N LEU A 363 6.25 -0.87 -35.00
CA LEU A 363 6.83 0.32 -34.37
C LEU A 363 5.78 1.37 -33.96
N GLU A 364 4.66 1.49 -34.71
CA GLU A 364 3.50 2.29 -34.27
C GLU A 364 2.89 1.72 -32.99
N GLY A 365 2.68 0.40 -32.95
CA GLY A 365 2.17 -0.28 -31.74
C GLY A 365 3.08 -0.11 -30.53
N ALA A 366 4.38 -0.26 -30.73
CA ALA A 366 5.39 -0.01 -29.69
C ALA A 366 5.38 1.46 -29.22
N GLY A 367 5.26 2.41 -30.15
CA GLY A 367 5.20 3.84 -29.82
C GLY A 367 3.94 4.24 -29.04
N ILE A 368 2.79 3.68 -29.38
CA ILE A 368 1.53 3.83 -28.63
C ILE A 368 1.71 3.27 -27.22
N ALA A 369 2.21 2.04 -27.09
CA ALA A 369 2.43 1.37 -25.80
C ALA A 369 3.43 2.13 -24.92
N LEU A 370 4.55 2.60 -25.49
CA LEU A 370 5.55 3.40 -24.79
C LEU A 370 4.99 4.72 -24.28
N SER A 371 4.25 5.44 -25.14
CA SER A 371 3.61 6.70 -24.76
C SER A 371 2.58 6.51 -23.66
N ALA A 372 1.79 5.43 -23.73
CA ALA A 372 0.82 5.07 -22.72
C ALA A 372 1.50 4.65 -21.41
N TRP A 373 2.60 3.89 -21.48
CA TRP A 373 3.36 3.51 -20.30
C TRP A 373 3.95 4.72 -19.58
N ILE A 374 4.61 5.65 -20.30
CA ILE A 374 5.17 6.86 -19.70
C ILE A 374 4.07 7.69 -19.03
N SER A 375 3.01 8.03 -19.78
CA SER A 375 1.93 8.87 -19.26
C SER A 375 1.16 8.18 -18.13
N GLY A 376 0.88 6.88 -18.28
CA GLY A 376 0.18 6.08 -17.29
C GLY A 376 1.01 5.86 -16.02
N THR A 377 2.32 5.66 -16.14
CA THR A 377 3.20 5.57 -14.97
C THR A 377 3.23 6.88 -14.19
N LEU A 378 3.33 8.03 -14.86
CA LEU A 378 3.32 9.33 -14.19
C LEU A 378 2.03 9.56 -13.39
N VAL A 379 0.87 9.31 -13.99
CA VAL A 379 -0.39 9.42 -13.26
C VAL A 379 -0.56 8.32 -12.22
N GLY A 380 -0.08 7.11 -12.49
CA GLY A 380 -0.09 6.00 -11.54
C GLY A 380 0.72 6.28 -10.29
N LEU A 381 1.90 6.90 -10.42
CA LEU A 381 2.70 7.35 -9.28
C LEU A 381 1.98 8.45 -8.48
N ALA A 382 1.33 9.39 -9.16
CA ALA A 382 0.51 10.41 -8.49
C ALA A 382 -0.68 9.78 -7.74
N LEU A 383 -1.34 8.78 -8.34
CA LEU A 383 -2.43 8.02 -7.70
C LEU A 383 -1.92 7.21 -6.51
N GLY A 384 -0.76 6.56 -6.64
CA GLY A 384 -0.13 5.83 -5.53
C GLY A 384 0.22 6.76 -4.37
N TRP A 385 0.76 7.94 -4.66
CA TRP A 385 0.98 8.98 -3.64
C TRP A 385 -0.33 9.38 -2.95
N LEU A 386 -1.38 9.63 -3.72
CA LEU A 386 -2.70 9.99 -3.21
C LEU A 386 -3.29 8.88 -2.33
N LEU A 387 -3.18 7.63 -2.76
CA LEU A 387 -3.66 6.46 -2.01
C LEU A 387 -2.91 6.33 -0.67
N ILE A 388 -1.60 6.50 -0.66
CA ILE A 388 -0.75 6.30 0.52
C ILE A 388 -0.89 7.48 1.51
N HIS A 389 -0.76 8.73 1.04
CA HIS A 389 -0.64 9.89 1.93
C HIS A 389 -1.96 10.58 2.25
N VAL A 390 -3.00 10.38 1.44
CA VAL A 390 -4.29 11.04 1.66
C VAL A 390 -5.36 10.00 2.00
N ILE A 391 -5.65 9.08 1.09
CA ILE A 391 -6.78 8.16 1.24
C ILE A 391 -6.52 7.18 2.40
N ASN A 392 -5.35 6.55 2.45
CA ASN A 392 -5.01 5.60 3.51
C ASN A 392 -5.00 6.28 4.89
N VAL A 393 -4.34 7.44 5.01
CA VAL A 393 -4.24 8.17 6.28
C VAL A 393 -5.62 8.62 6.79
N GLN A 394 -6.49 9.07 5.91
CA GLN A 394 -7.85 9.48 6.30
C GLN A 394 -8.74 8.28 6.63
N SER A 395 -8.61 7.15 5.91
CA SER A 395 -9.45 5.97 6.11
C SER A 395 -9.03 5.14 7.32
N PHE A 396 -7.73 4.92 7.51
CA PHE A 396 -7.19 3.98 8.51
C PHE A 396 -6.44 4.66 9.66
N GLY A 397 -6.02 5.92 9.48
CA GLY A 397 -5.34 6.67 10.53
C GLY A 397 -3.86 6.34 10.72
N TRP A 398 -3.22 5.59 9.82
CA TRP A 398 -1.79 5.30 9.86
C TRP A 398 -1.07 5.73 8.59
N THR A 399 0.22 6.01 8.70
CA THR A 399 1.09 6.34 7.56
C THR A 399 1.80 5.09 7.04
N LEU A 400 1.91 5.00 5.71
CA LEU A 400 2.71 3.98 5.05
C LEU A 400 4.02 4.60 4.56
N VAL A 401 5.11 3.83 4.61
CA VAL A 401 6.37 4.26 4.04
C VAL A 401 6.32 4.14 2.53
N TRP A 402 6.64 5.25 1.87
CA TRP A 402 6.68 5.29 0.41
C TRP A 402 7.79 4.39 -0.15
N GLU A 403 7.40 3.38 -0.90
CA GLU A 403 8.32 2.53 -1.65
C GLU A 403 7.95 2.53 -3.14
N LEU A 404 8.97 2.70 -3.97
CA LEU A 404 8.79 2.68 -5.41
C LEU A 404 9.16 1.28 -5.94
N PRO A 405 8.20 0.47 -6.43
CA PRO A 405 8.48 -0.84 -7.01
C PRO A 405 9.06 -0.69 -8.43
N PHE A 406 10.24 -0.06 -8.54
CA PHE A 406 10.86 0.33 -9.80
C PHE A 406 11.01 -0.84 -10.77
N VAL A 407 11.45 -1.99 -10.29
CA VAL A 407 11.65 -3.19 -11.13
C VAL A 407 10.32 -3.67 -11.72
N ALA A 408 9.25 -3.72 -10.92
CA ALA A 408 7.93 -4.15 -11.38
C ALA A 408 7.35 -3.19 -12.42
N ILE A 409 7.49 -1.87 -12.20
CA ILE A 409 7.03 -0.84 -13.14
C ILE A 409 7.80 -0.92 -14.45
N LEU A 410 9.12 -1.11 -14.40
CA LEU A 410 9.95 -1.24 -15.60
C LEU A 410 9.61 -2.50 -16.38
N LEU A 411 9.51 -3.66 -15.71
CA LEU A 411 9.13 -4.94 -16.34
C LEU A 411 7.75 -4.83 -17.00
N PHE A 412 6.79 -4.20 -16.33
CA PHE A 412 5.47 -3.96 -16.89
C PHE A 412 5.56 -3.10 -18.18
N GLY A 413 6.37 -2.05 -18.19
CA GLY A 413 6.62 -1.23 -19.38
C GLY A 413 7.24 -2.02 -20.53
N VAL A 414 8.24 -2.84 -20.24
CA VAL A 414 8.88 -3.72 -21.24
C VAL A 414 7.86 -4.67 -21.86
N VAL A 415 7.07 -5.34 -21.03
CA VAL A 415 6.01 -6.25 -21.50
C VAL A 415 5.00 -5.51 -22.38
N MET A 416 4.54 -4.32 -21.95
CA MET A 416 3.62 -3.51 -22.75
C MET A 416 4.18 -3.12 -24.12
N VAL A 417 5.42 -2.65 -24.17
CA VAL A 417 6.07 -2.23 -25.43
C VAL A 417 6.25 -3.44 -26.36
N LEU A 418 6.66 -4.60 -25.80
CA LEU A 418 6.79 -5.84 -26.57
C LEU A 418 5.43 -6.30 -27.10
N CYS A 419 4.37 -6.25 -26.31
CA CYS A 419 3.02 -6.57 -26.78
C CYS A 419 2.52 -5.61 -27.82
N GLY A 420 2.81 -4.31 -27.70
CA GLY A 420 2.51 -3.31 -28.72
C GLY A 420 3.24 -3.60 -30.05
N LEU A 421 4.53 -3.95 -29.94
CA LEU A 421 5.33 -4.36 -31.11
C LEU A 421 4.76 -5.60 -31.80
N ILE A 422 4.55 -6.66 -31.04
CA ILE A 422 4.03 -7.95 -31.56
C ILE A 422 2.63 -7.80 -32.12
N GLY A 423 1.73 -7.10 -31.40
CA GLY A 423 0.37 -6.80 -31.84
C GLY A 423 0.36 -5.99 -33.13
N GLY A 424 1.22 -4.98 -33.24
CA GLY A 424 1.39 -4.21 -34.47
C GLY A 424 1.96 -5.04 -35.63
N LEU A 425 2.97 -5.88 -35.38
CA LEU A 425 3.49 -6.81 -36.40
C LEU A 425 2.44 -7.79 -36.89
N ALA A 426 1.67 -8.39 -35.97
CA ALA A 426 0.62 -9.35 -36.27
C ALA A 426 -0.52 -8.73 -37.11
N THR A 427 -0.99 -7.53 -36.71
CA THR A 427 -2.03 -6.78 -37.43
C THR A 427 -1.55 -6.35 -38.81
N GLY A 428 -0.31 -5.89 -38.93
CA GLY A 428 0.30 -5.55 -40.22
C GLY A 428 0.43 -6.77 -41.16
N ALA A 429 0.86 -7.91 -40.64
CA ALA A 429 1.00 -9.13 -41.39
C ALA A 429 -0.38 -9.68 -41.85
N TRP A 430 -1.36 -9.69 -40.94
CA TRP A 430 -2.74 -10.14 -41.25
C TRP A 430 -3.39 -9.29 -42.35
N TRP A 431 -3.23 -7.96 -42.23
CA TRP A 431 -3.78 -7.04 -43.23
C TRP A 431 -3.14 -7.25 -44.62
N HIS A 432 -1.80 -7.43 -44.65
CA HIS A 432 -1.06 -7.68 -45.90
C HIS A 432 -1.49 -9.00 -46.56
N ALA A 433 -1.75 -10.04 -45.76
CA ALA A 433 -2.23 -11.34 -46.29
C ALA A 433 -3.61 -11.26 -46.95
N ARG A 434 -4.50 -10.36 -46.51
CA ARG A 434 -5.84 -10.15 -47.06
C ARG A 434 -5.87 -9.34 -48.38
N GLN A 435 -4.78 -8.71 -48.74
CA GLN A 435 -4.66 -7.91 -49.97
C GLN A 435 -4.05 -8.69 -51.14
N ARG A 436 -3.54 -9.88 -50.87
CA ARG A 436 -3.14 -10.83 -51.89
C ARG A 436 -4.35 -11.71 -52.32
#